data_9c4cafb3a39180c137a0434ffae33508
#
_entry.id   9c4cafb3a39180c137a0434ffae33508
#
_cell.length_a   1.000
_cell.length_b   1.000
_cell.length_c   1.000
_cell.angle_alpha   90.00
_cell.angle_beta   90.00
_cell.angle_gamma   90.00
#
_symmetry.space_group_name_H-M   'P 1'
#
loop_
_entity.id
_entity.type
_entity.pdbx_description
1 polymer ?
#
loop_
_entity_poly.entity_id
_entity_poly.type
_entity_poly.pdbx_seq_one_letter_code
_entity_poly.pdbx_strand_id
1 'polypeptide(L)'
;MSVRVDPDLREELKAYGGDDVSACMNCGNCTAICPLSKDSTVFPRKAIRYMQLGMKEKLLQSPEPWLCYYCGECSETCPREANPGETMMAARRYLTSLYDWTGLSKRLYRSAAWEIGLLLAVALVVGALFLFLHGPLVMDHVEVNTFAPAEWVEVGDLILAGLLGFFLLTNASRMYRAVMKGQKVPFSLAVRELKTLLLHGLTQKRWRDCESRTRWLKHLLLVTGYATMFLFVVVLLRWFQTDEVRSFWHPTRLLGYYATAVLLYVTVDSIFGRLRKKEEIHKHSDLSDWMFLILLFLTALTGILLHAFRLADWPMPTYVIYVVHLMIAVPMLVVEVPFGKWAHLLYRPLAVYVTTLREKAEKLRSEGADETAQAA
;
A
#
# COMPACT_ATOMS: atom_id res chain seq x y z
N MET A 1 31.37 3.96 16.37
CA MET A 1 30.86 4.94 15.38
C MET A 1 29.95 5.90 16.11
N SER A 2 30.18 7.22 16.00
CA SER A 2 29.26 8.24 16.54
C SER A 2 27.93 8.22 15.77
N VAL A 3 26.83 8.27 16.51
CA VAL A 3 25.48 8.36 15.89
C VAL A 3 25.14 9.83 15.78
N ARG A 4 24.87 10.29 14.55
CA ARG A 4 24.39 11.65 14.32
C ARG A 4 22.94 11.76 14.80
N VAL A 5 22.68 12.74 15.64
CA VAL A 5 21.35 13.07 16.16
C VAL A 5 20.81 14.27 15.40
N ASP A 6 19.55 14.20 14.97
CA ASP A 6 18.79 15.28 14.36
C ASP A 6 17.78 15.80 15.41
N PRO A 7 18.01 16.99 16.02
CA PRO A 7 17.16 17.52 17.07
C PRO A 7 15.75 17.86 16.57
N ASP A 8 15.61 18.15 15.27
CA ASP A 8 14.35 18.56 14.65
C ASP A 8 13.46 17.39 14.22
N LEU A 9 13.96 16.13 14.32
CA LEU A 9 13.23 14.95 13.86
C LEU A 9 11.83 14.83 14.47
N ARG A 10 11.66 15.16 15.75
CA ARG A 10 10.36 15.11 16.41
C ARG A 10 9.38 16.11 15.82
N GLU A 11 9.85 17.31 15.51
CA GLU A 11 9.05 18.35 14.88
C GLU A 11 8.71 17.97 13.41
N GLU A 12 9.70 17.43 12.68
CA GLU A 12 9.45 16.89 11.34
C GLU A 12 8.33 15.81 11.35
N LEU A 13 8.31 14.93 12.36
CA LEU A 13 7.33 13.83 12.46
C LEU A 13 5.90 14.31 12.72
N LYS A 14 5.70 15.44 13.38
CA LYS A 14 4.35 16.03 13.57
C LYS A 14 3.64 16.27 12.23
N ALA A 15 4.38 16.73 11.22
CA ALA A 15 3.82 16.92 9.88
C ALA A 15 3.35 15.63 9.19
N TYR A 16 3.58 14.47 9.81
CA TYR A 16 3.15 13.15 9.36
C TYR A 16 2.21 12.46 10.36
N GLY A 17 1.67 13.22 11.34
CA GLY A 17 0.79 12.69 12.39
C GLY A 17 1.54 12.04 13.56
N GLY A 18 2.79 12.43 13.80
CA GLY A 18 3.63 11.91 14.88
C GLY A 18 3.62 12.74 16.16
N ASP A 19 2.51 13.38 16.51
CA ASP A 19 2.39 14.28 17.66
C ASP A 19 2.65 13.57 18.99
N ASP A 20 2.22 12.31 19.11
CA ASP A 20 2.27 11.52 20.35
C ASP A 20 3.65 10.98 20.72
N VAL A 21 4.67 11.13 19.86
CA VAL A 21 6.04 10.66 20.12
C VAL A 21 6.59 11.21 21.42
N SER A 22 6.27 12.46 21.76
CA SER A 22 6.73 13.14 22.98
C SER A 22 6.02 12.64 24.25
N ALA A 23 4.81 12.12 24.16
CA ALA A 23 4.05 11.59 25.30
C ALA A 23 4.59 10.24 25.79
N CYS A 24 5.34 9.51 24.94
CA CYS A 24 5.86 8.18 25.26
C CYS A 24 6.98 8.23 26.31
N MET A 25 6.78 7.57 27.45
CA MET A 25 7.79 7.41 28.50
C MET A 25 8.68 6.17 28.34
N ASN A 26 8.59 5.47 27.24
CA ASN A 26 9.42 4.33 26.89
C ASN A 26 9.35 3.15 27.88
N CYS A 27 8.21 2.91 28.52
CA CYS A 27 8.03 1.85 29.53
C CYS A 27 8.15 0.42 28.97
N GLY A 28 7.87 0.21 27.68
CA GLY A 28 7.99 -1.10 27.02
C GLY A 28 6.69 -1.91 26.96
N ASN A 29 5.58 -1.46 27.55
CA ASN A 29 4.31 -2.19 27.54
C ASN A 29 3.85 -2.55 26.12
N CYS A 30 3.96 -1.61 25.18
CA CYS A 30 3.62 -1.83 23.77
C CYS A 30 4.45 -2.94 23.10
N THR A 31 5.68 -3.18 23.57
CA THR A 31 6.54 -4.26 23.07
C THR A 31 6.15 -5.59 23.69
N ALA A 32 5.83 -5.60 24.99
CA ALA A 32 5.45 -6.80 25.71
C ALA A 32 4.13 -7.41 25.20
N ILE A 33 3.16 -6.56 24.85
CA ILE A 33 1.84 -7.03 24.36
C ILE A 33 1.86 -7.39 22.86
N CYS A 34 2.82 -6.89 22.08
CA CYS A 34 2.81 -7.07 20.63
C CYS A 34 3.21 -8.49 20.23
N PRO A 35 2.32 -9.30 19.60
CA PRO A 35 2.62 -10.68 19.22
C PRO A 35 3.71 -10.77 18.14
N LEU A 36 4.03 -9.66 17.48
CA LEU A 36 5.07 -9.58 16.45
C LEU A 36 6.44 -9.21 17.02
N SER A 37 6.50 -8.80 18.30
CA SER A 37 7.75 -8.54 18.99
C SER A 37 8.36 -9.86 19.45
N LYS A 38 9.54 -10.21 18.90
CA LYS A 38 10.30 -11.43 19.23
C LYS A 38 11.75 -11.01 19.49
N ASP A 39 12.58 -11.93 19.95
CA ASP A 39 13.95 -11.69 20.43
C ASP A 39 14.80 -10.80 19.50
N SER A 40 14.69 -10.99 18.19
CA SER A 40 15.40 -10.20 17.18
C SER A 40 14.69 -8.87 16.81
N THR A 41 13.40 -8.74 17.14
CA THR A 41 12.54 -7.63 16.68
C THR A 41 11.86 -6.95 17.87
N VAL A 42 12.56 -6.03 18.51
CA VAL A 42 12.03 -5.24 19.65
C VAL A 42 11.22 -4.05 19.12
N PHE A 43 9.92 -4.20 19.04
CA PHE A 43 9.06 -3.22 18.40
C PHE A 43 7.68 -3.18 19.08
N PRO A 44 6.95 -2.06 19.12
CA PRO A 44 7.28 -0.77 18.46
C PRO A 44 8.24 0.14 19.21
N ARG A 45 8.56 -0.17 20.48
CA ARG A 45 9.36 0.66 21.40
C ARG A 45 10.68 1.16 20.79
N LYS A 46 11.42 0.29 20.09
CA LYS A 46 12.72 0.61 19.50
C LYS A 46 12.61 1.74 18.47
N ALA A 47 11.64 1.66 17.57
CA ALA A 47 11.40 2.69 16.55
C ALA A 47 10.97 4.02 17.20
N ILE A 48 10.08 3.99 18.20
CA ILE A 48 9.68 5.17 18.96
C ILE A 48 10.89 5.81 19.65
N ARG A 49 11.77 5.01 20.23
CA ARG A 49 12.98 5.52 20.86
C ARG A 49 13.92 6.21 19.88
N TYR A 50 14.05 5.70 18.67
CA TYR A 50 14.83 6.37 17.63
C TYR A 50 14.24 7.73 17.26
N MET A 51 12.94 7.84 17.17
CA MET A 51 12.24 9.10 16.91
C MET A 51 12.44 10.10 18.05
N GLN A 52 12.31 9.67 19.31
CA GLN A 52 12.52 10.51 20.49
C GLN A 52 13.96 11.05 20.58
N LEU A 53 14.94 10.25 20.20
CA LEU A 53 16.36 10.60 20.29
C LEU A 53 16.89 11.30 19.02
N GLY A 54 16.04 11.58 18.01
CA GLY A 54 16.49 12.19 16.78
C GLY A 54 17.41 11.30 15.93
N MET A 55 17.33 9.97 16.09
CA MET A 55 18.20 9.01 15.39
C MET A 55 17.67 8.69 13.98
N LYS A 56 17.61 9.69 13.13
CA LYS A 56 17.04 9.61 11.75
C LYS A 56 17.63 8.48 10.92
N GLU A 57 18.96 8.31 10.93
CA GLU A 57 19.61 7.22 10.18
C GLU A 57 19.24 5.84 10.72
N LYS A 58 19.12 5.68 12.04
CA LYS A 58 18.68 4.42 12.65
C LYS A 58 17.23 4.10 12.29
N LEU A 59 16.37 5.12 12.30
CA LEU A 59 14.97 4.96 11.87
C LEU A 59 14.88 4.57 10.38
N LEU A 60 15.67 5.21 9.51
CA LEU A 60 15.73 4.91 8.07
C LEU A 60 16.18 3.47 7.79
N GLN A 61 17.07 2.94 8.61
CA GLN A 61 17.59 1.56 8.52
C GLN A 61 16.70 0.53 9.21
N SER A 62 15.59 0.96 9.81
CA SER A 62 14.69 0.15 10.63
C SER A 62 13.55 -0.44 9.79
N PRO A 63 13.46 -1.75 9.58
CA PRO A 63 12.32 -2.35 8.91
C PRO A 63 11.08 -2.43 9.81
N GLU A 64 11.25 -2.27 11.12
CA GLU A 64 10.25 -2.51 12.14
C GLU A 64 8.93 -1.73 11.93
N PRO A 65 8.90 -0.43 11.54
CA PRO A 65 7.64 0.25 11.26
C PRO A 65 6.78 -0.45 10.20
N TRP A 66 7.42 -1.09 9.22
CA TRP A 66 6.73 -1.83 8.15
C TRP A 66 6.21 -3.21 8.58
N LEU A 67 6.76 -3.78 9.66
CA LEU A 67 6.29 -5.06 10.21
C LEU A 67 4.98 -4.91 11.00
N CYS A 68 4.62 -3.70 11.43
CA CYS A 68 3.39 -3.41 12.16
C CYS A 68 2.13 -3.65 11.31
N TYR A 69 1.12 -4.36 11.81
CA TYR A 69 -0.16 -4.54 11.14
C TYR A 69 -1.25 -3.59 11.64
N TYR A 70 -0.88 -2.66 12.51
CA TYR A 70 -1.77 -1.63 13.03
C TYR A 70 -3.05 -2.24 13.63
N CYS A 71 -2.89 -3.20 14.57
CA CYS A 71 -4.02 -3.83 15.26
C CYS A 71 -4.66 -2.92 16.32
N GLY A 72 -3.91 -1.97 16.87
CA GLY A 72 -4.39 -1.02 17.88
C GLY A 72 -4.11 -1.42 19.32
N GLU A 73 -3.84 -2.70 19.63
CA GLU A 73 -3.66 -3.23 21.00
C GLU A 73 -2.63 -2.45 21.82
N CYS A 74 -1.50 -2.08 21.20
CA CYS A 74 -0.47 -1.30 21.90
C CYS A 74 -0.90 0.14 22.22
N SER A 75 -1.85 0.70 21.46
CA SER A 75 -2.44 2.02 21.73
C SER A 75 -3.49 1.93 22.85
N GLU A 76 -4.35 0.93 22.79
CA GLU A 76 -5.40 0.67 23.78
C GLU A 76 -4.83 0.44 25.18
N THR A 77 -3.71 -0.28 25.27
CA THR A 77 -3.06 -0.61 26.55
C THR A 77 -1.98 0.39 26.99
N CYS A 78 -1.78 1.49 26.26
CA CYS A 78 -0.74 2.47 26.57
C CYS A 78 -1.11 3.30 27.83
N PRO A 79 -0.35 3.24 28.95
CA PRO A 79 -0.69 3.97 30.17
C PRO A 79 -0.50 5.49 30.04
N ARG A 80 0.10 5.96 28.93
CA ARG A 80 0.33 7.37 28.61
C ARG A 80 -0.47 7.86 27.42
N GLU A 81 -1.33 7.03 26.86
CA GLU A 81 -2.14 7.35 25.67
C GLU A 81 -1.29 7.89 24.51
N ALA A 82 -0.01 7.44 24.42
CA ALA A 82 0.95 7.89 23.42
C ALA A 82 0.80 7.21 22.05
N ASN A 83 -0.32 6.55 21.79
CA ASN A 83 -0.72 5.94 20.51
C ASN A 83 0.44 5.27 19.74
N PRO A 84 1.09 4.22 20.28
CA PRO A 84 2.21 3.57 19.59
C PRO A 84 1.86 3.06 18.20
N GLY A 85 0.61 2.64 17.99
CA GLY A 85 0.10 2.22 16.68
C GLY A 85 0.13 3.36 15.66
N GLU A 86 -0.42 4.52 16.01
CA GLU A 86 -0.41 5.71 15.13
C GLU A 86 0.99 6.25 14.92
N THR A 87 1.82 6.23 15.96
CA THR A 87 3.24 6.58 15.83
C THR A 87 3.96 5.71 14.78
N MET A 88 3.61 4.41 14.67
CA MET A 88 4.14 3.56 13.60
C MET A 88 3.61 3.95 12.21
N MET A 89 2.37 4.45 12.12
CA MET A 89 1.83 4.95 10.85
C MET A 89 2.53 6.25 10.44
N ALA A 90 2.71 7.18 11.37
CA ALA A 90 3.49 8.39 11.15
C ALA A 90 4.93 8.08 10.70
N ALA A 91 5.59 7.12 11.34
CA ALA A 91 6.90 6.64 10.93
C ALA A 91 6.90 6.11 9.47
N ARG A 92 5.86 5.39 9.05
CA ARG A 92 5.75 4.91 7.65
C ARG A 92 5.59 6.04 6.65
N ARG A 93 4.69 6.99 6.91
CA ARG A 93 4.51 8.18 6.05
C ARG A 93 5.83 8.92 5.89
N TYR A 94 6.54 9.13 7.00
CA TYR A 94 7.86 9.75 7.01
C TYR A 94 8.90 8.95 6.21
N LEU A 95 9.00 7.63 6.45
CA LEU A 95 9.94 6.76 5.76
C LEU A 95 9.62 6.66 4.26
N THR A 96 8.35 6.60 3.86
CA THR A 96 7.96 6.67 2.44
C THR A 96 8.52 7.92 1.80
N SER A 97 8.41 9.09 2.47
CA SER A 97 8.94 10.35 1.96
C SER A 97 10.47 10.38 1.84
N LEU A 98 11.19 9.56 2.60
CA LEU A 98 12.65 9.43 2.52
C LEU A 98 13.09 8.41 1.45
N TYR A 99 12.30 7.38 1.21
CA TYR A 99 12.58 6.40 0.14
C TYR A 99 12.23 6.96 -1.24
N ASP A 100 11.22 7.80 -1.33
CA ASP A 100 10.85 8.48 -2.57
C ASP A 100 11.93 9.51 -2.97
N TRP A 101 12.50 9.32 -4.15
CA TRP A 101 13.54 10.21 -4.67
C TRP A 101 12.97 11.43 -5.40
N THR A 102 11.69 11.40 -5.75
CA THR A 102 11.02 12.51 -6.45
C THR A 102 10.60 13.63 -5.49
N GLY A 103 10.44 13.30 -4.20
CA GLY A 103 9.93 14.20 -3.18
C GLY A 103 8.41 14.41 -3.23
N LEU A 104 7.69 13.69 -4.11
CA LEU A 104 6.22 13.76 -4.20
C LEU A 104 5.57 13.24 -2.92
N SER A 105 6.00 12.10 -2.39
CA SER A 105 5.47 11.54 -1.14
C SER A 105 5.54 12.54 0.01
N LYS A 106 6.64 13.31 0.10
CA LYS A 106 6.79 14.36 1.11
C LYS A 106 5.74 15.45 0.97
N ARG A 107 5.41 15.85 -0.25
CA ARG A 107 4.40 16.90 -0.52
C ARG A 107 2.99 16.39 -0.23
N LEU A 108 2.67 15.17 -0.67
CA LEU A 108 1.36 14.55 -0.46
C LEU A 108 1.05 14.39 1.02
N TYR A 109 1.92 13.75 1.80
CA TYR A 109 1.69 13.53 3.24
C TYR A 109 1.67 14.80 4.09
N ARG A 110 2.26 15.91 3.62
CA ARG A 110 2.31 17.17 4.37
C ARG A 110 1.25 18.19 3.97
N SER A 111 0.54 17.97 2.89
CA SER A 111 -0.41 18.96 2.36
C SER A 111 -1.57 18.31 1.61
N ALA A 112 -2.76 18.42 2.19
CA ALA A 112 -4.00 18.02 1.55
C ALA A 112 -4.20 18.66 0.17
N ALA A 113 -3.81 19.94 0.03
CA ALA A 113 -3.93 20.66 -1.23
C ALA A 113 -3.05 20.06 -2.34
N TRP A 114 -1.84 19.55 -2.00
CA TRP A 114 -0.99 18.85 -2.94
C TRP A 114 -1.56 17.49 -3.33
N GLU A 115 -2.06 16.71 -2.35
CA GLU A 115 -2.65 15.38 -2.60
C GLU A 115 -3.89 15.51 -3.50
N ILE A 116 -4.87 16.31 -3.08
CA ILE A 116 -6.10 16.52 -3.85
C ILE A 116 -5.82 17.19 -5.19
N GLY A 117 -4.97 18.22 -5.21
CA GLY A 117 -4.62 18.97 -6.42
C GLY A 117 -3.97 18.10 -7.48
N LEU A 118 -3.04 17.22 -7.09
CA LEU A 118 -2.38 16.29 -8.02
C LEU A 118 -3.34 15.23 -8.55
N LEU A 119 -4.19 14.67 -7.69
CA LEU A 119 -5.24 13.71 -8.09
C LEU A 119 -6.19 14.34 -9.11
N LEU A 120 -6.67 15.56 -8.85
CA LEU A 120 -7.55 16.30 -9.76
C LEU A 120 -6.83 16.66 -11.08
N ALA A 121 -5.57 17.08 -11.01
CA ALA A 121 -4.82 17.41 -12.21
C ALA A 121 -4.66 16.20 -13.15
N VAL A 122 -4.32 15.03 -12.60
CA VAL A 122 -4.25 13.78 -13.38
C VAL A 122 -5.62 13.39 -13.91
N ALA A 123 -6.68 13.49 -13.09
CA ALA A 123 -8.04 13.22 -13.52
C ALA A 123 -8.47 14.11 -14.70
N LEU A 124 -8.18 15.41 -14.64
CA LEU A 124 -8.47 16.37 -15.73
C LEU A 124 -7.69 16.04 -17.00
N VAL A 125 -6.42 15.62 -16.88
CA VAL A 125 -5.64 15.18 -18.04
C VAL A 125 -6.27 13.95 -18.68
N VAL A 126 -6.71 12.96 -17.89
CA VAL A 126 -7.41 11.78 -18.42
C VAL A 126 -8.73 12.18 -19.10
N GLY A 127 -9.53 13.04 -18.47
CA GLY A 127 -10.77 13.53 -19.05
C GLY A 127 -10.54 14.30 -20.36
N ALA A 128 -9.50 15.15 -20.42
CA ALA A 128 -9.12 15.88 -21.63
C ALA A 128 -8.66 14.92 -22.75
N LEU A 129 -7.87 13.89 -22.42
CA LEU A 129 -7.46 12.90 -23.41
C LEU A 129 -8.68 12.23 -24.07
N PHE A 130 -9.67 11.82 -23.28
CA PHE A 130 -10.90 11.26 -23.83
C PHE A 130 -11.73 12.28 -24.60
N LEU A 131 -11.83 13.52 -24.14
CA LEU A 131 -12.58 14.57 -24.81
C LEU A 131 -12.06 14.83 -26.24
N PHE A 132 -10.75 14.70 -26.47
CA PHE A 132 -10.12 15.01 -27.76
C PHE A 132 -9.75 13.77 -28.59
N LEU A 133 -9.63 12.59 -27.97
CA LEU A 133 -9.07 11.41 -28.63
C LEU A 133 -10.06 10.21 -28.65
N HIS A 134 -11.30 10.37 -28.16
CA HIS A 134 -12.27 9.28 -28.26
C HIS A 134 -12.64 8.96 -29.71
N GLY A 135 -13.00 7.72 -29.97
CA GLY A 135 -13.55 7.29 -31.25
C GLY A 135 -15.00 7.75 -31.47
N PRO A 136 -15.64 7.34 -32.56
CA PRO A 136 -17.01 7.69 -32.86
C PRO A 136 -17.99 7.32 -31.75
N LEU A 137 -18.96 8.19 -31.50
CA LEU A 137 -20.05 7.95 -30.54
C LEU A 137 -21.19 7.21 -31.27
N VAL A 138 -21.33 5.93 -31.02
CA VAL A 138 -22.46 5.11 -31.47
C VAL A 138 -23.58 5.27 -30.44
N MET A 139 -24.75 5.77 -30.88
CA MET A 139 -25.85 6.15 -29.99
C MET A 139 -27.07 5.24 -30.03
N ASP A 140 -27.12 4.33 -30.99
CA ASP A 140 -28.20 3.35 -31.19
C ASP A 140 -28.01 2.08 -30.32
N HIS A 141 -26.76 1.78 -29.96
CA HIS A 141 -26.40 0.70 -29.06
C HIS A 141 -25.01 0.96 -28.43
N VAL A 142 -24.58 0.17 -27.43
CA VAL A 142 -23.31 0.37 -26.73
C VAL A 142 -22.18 -0.35 -27.46
N GLU A 143 -21.23 0.44 -28.01
CA GLU A 143 -19.96 -0.03 -28.55
C GLU A 143 -18.76 0.60 -27.86
N VAL A 144 -18.27 -0.07 -26.79
CA VAL A 144 -17.15 0.46 -25.99
C VAL A 144 -15.85 0.50 -26.77
N ASN A 145 -15.58 -0.50 -27.61
CA ASN A 145 -14.36 -0.55 -28.42
C ASN A 145 -14.34 0.46 -29.56
N THR A 146 -15.48 0.89 -30.08
CA THR A 146 -15.56 1.98 -31.07
C THR A 146 -15.26 3.32 -30.38
N PHE A 147 -15.79 3.54 -29.18
CA PHE A 147 -15.55 4.74 -28.38
C PHE A 147 -14.12 4.81 -27.83
N ALA A 148 -13.64 3.72 -27.24
CA ALA A 148 -12.31 3.58 -26.64
C ALA A 148 -11.67 2.27 -27.13
N PRO A 149 -10.96 2.29 -28.28
CA PRO A 149 -10.36 1.09 -28.85
C PRO A 149 -9.48 0.36 -27.83
N ALA A 150 -9.74 -0.94 -27.63
CA ALA A 150 -9.03 -1.75 -26.62
C ALA A 150 -7.50 -1.71 -26.81
N GLU A 151 -7.01 -1.58 -28.02
CA GLU A 151 -5.58 -1.47 -28.32
C GLU A 151 -4.95 -0.20 -27.73
N TRP A 152 -5.65 0.94 -27.82
CA TRP A 152 -5.17 2.22 -27.27
C TRP A 152 -5.21 2.22 -25.75
N VAL A 153 -6.27 1.64 -25.17
CA VAL A 153 -6.39 1.48 -23.72
C VAL A 153 -5.29 0.57 -23.21
N GLU A 154 -5.03 -0.56 -23.88
CA GLU A 154 -3.96 -1.49 -23.52
C GLU A 154 -2.58 -0.81 -23.54
N VAL A 155 -2.28 0.01 -24.55
CA VAL A 155 -1.03 0.78 -24.60
C VAL A 155 -0.96 1.75 -23.41
N GLY A 156 -2.06 2.44 -23.11
CA GLY A 156 -2.15 3.32 -21.94
C GLY A 156 -1.88 2.57 -20.63
N ASP A 157 -2.51 1.42 -20.44
CA ASP A 157 -2.36 0.57 -19.27
C ASP A 157 -0.93 0.01 -19.13
N LEU A 158 -0.29 -0.37 -20.23
CA LEU A 158 1.12 -0.81 -20.22
C LEU A 158 2.08 0.32 -19.87
N ILE A 159 1.83 1.54 -20.37
CA ILE A 159 2.60 2.73 -19.99
C ILE A 159 2.42 3.00 -18.50
N LEU A 160 1.18 2.96 -17.98
CA LEU A 160 0.89 3.14 -16.56
C LEU A 160 1.56 2.06 -15.70
N ALA A 161 1.47 0.80 -16.11
CA ALA A 161 2.13 -0.31 -15.42
C ALA A 161 3.66 -0.17 -15.40
N GLY A 162 4.24 0.31 -16.51
CA GLY A 162 5.67 0.60 -16.62
C GLY A 162 6.10 1.73 -15.68
N LEU A 163 5.37 2.84 -15.66
CA LEU A 163 5.62 3.97 -14.74
C LEU A 163 5.47 3.55 -13.28
N LEU A 164 4.39 2.83 -12.96
CA LEU A 164 4.14 2.31 -11.62
C LEU A 164 5.26 1.38 -11.16
N GLY A 165 5.65 0.42 -12.00
CA GLY A 165 6.75 -0.49 -11.75
C GLY A 165 8.07 0.26 -11.54
N PHE A 166 8.37 1.24 -12.37
CA PHE A 166 9.59 2.05 -12.26
C PHE A 166 9.67 2.78 -10.91
N PHE A 167 8.63 3.52 -10.51
CA PHE A 167 8.64 4.25 -9.23
C PHE A 167 8.66 3.29 -8.04
N LEU A 168 7.86 2.24 -8.05
CA LEU A 168 7.85 1.26 -6.97
C LEU A 168 9.21 0.57 -6.81
N LEU A 169 9.83 0.10 -7.90
CA LEU A 169 11.11 -0.60 -7.85
C LEU A 169 12.26 0.32 -7.44
N THR A 170 12.29 1.56 -7.93
CA THR A 170 13.32 2.54 -7.54
C THR A 170 13.21 2.89 -6.06
N ASN A 171 12.01 3.15 -5.55
CA ASN A 171 11.76 3.44 -4.15
C ASN A 171 12.06 2.22 -3.24
N ALA A 172 11.65 1.01 -3.66
CA ALA A 172 11.99 -0.23 -2.97
C ALA A 172 13.49 -0.50 -2.92
N SER A 173 14.21 -0.21 -4.01
CA SER A 173 15.67 -0.33 -4.06
C SER A 173 16.35 0.63 -3.07
N ARG A 174 15.80 1.83 -2.90
CA ARG A 174 16.28 2.79 -1.89
C ARG A 174 16.01 2.30 -0.47
N MET A 175 14.81 1.77 -0.19
CA MET A 175 14.52 1.11 1.09
C MET A 175 15.47 -0.05 1.34
N TYR A 176 15.63 -0.96 0.37
CA TYR A 176 16.53 -2.11 0.51
C TYR A 176 17.96 -1.66 0.84
N ARG A 177 18.51 -0.72 0.08
CA ARG A 177 19.87 -0.19 0.32
C ARG A 177 20.01 0.47 1.68
N ALA A 178 19.00 1.22 2.13
CA ALA A 178 19.02 1.86 3.45
C ALA A 178 18.99 0.83 4.57
N VAL A 179 18.05 -0.12 4.49
CA VAL A 179 17.86 -1.15 5.52
C VAL A 179 19.01 -2.13 5.54
N MET A 180 19.59 -2.52 4.41
CA MET A 180 20.71 -3.48 4.32
C MET A 180 22.08 -2.85 4.44
N LYS A 181 22.18 -1.52 4.70
CA LYS A 181 23.46 -0.83 4.85
C LYS A 181 24.33 -1.47 5.93
N GLY A 182 25.53 -1.88 5.54
CA GLY A 182 26.49 -2.55 6.43
C GLY A 182 26.23 -4.02 6.72
N GLN A 183 25.19 -4.62 6.13
CA GLN A 183 24.89 -6.04 6.25
C GLN A 183 25.57 -6.82 5.12
N LYS A 184 26.31 -7.87 5.49
CA LYS A 184 26.88 -8.81 4.53
C LYS A 184 25.97 -10.03 4.44
N VAL A 185 25.31 -10.23 3.31
CA VAL A 185 24.40 -11.35 3.06
C VAL A 185 24.88 -12.12 1.85
N PRO A 186 25.08 -13.46 1.93
CA PRO A 186 25.41 -14.28 0.77
C PRO A 186 24.33 -14.18 -0.30
N PHE A 187 24.72 -14.06 -1.57
CA PHE A 187 23.79 -13.98 -2.69
C PHE A 187 22.86 -15.19 -2.77
N SER A 188 23.40 -16.39 -2.52
CA SER A 188 22.62 -17.64 -2.48
C SER A 188 21.49 -17.60 -1.44
N LEU A 189 21.75 -17.00 -0.25
CA LEU A 189 20.74 -16.79 0.77
C LEU A 189 19.68 -15.80 0.31
N ALA A 190 20.08 -14.69 -0.32
CA ALA A 190 19.14 -13.70 -0.85
C ALA A 190 18.19 -14.33 -1.88
N VAL A 191 18.69 -15.09 -2.82
CA VAL A 191 17.87 -15.80 -3.83
C VAL A 191 16.95 -16.84 -3.17
N ARG A 192 17.48 -17.66 -2.26
CA ARG A 192 16.68 -18.70 -1.58
C ARG A 192 15.50 -18.10 -0.79
N GLU A 193 15.68 -16.92 -0.21
CA GLU A 193 14.66 -16.27 0.60
C GLU A 193 13.66 -15.44 -0.22
N LEU A 194 13.77 -15.33 -1.55
CA LEU A 194 12.73 -14.73 -2.40
C LEU A 194 11.35 -15.40 -2.20
N LYS A 195 11.33 -16.68 -1.83
CA LYS A 195 10.09 -17.36 -1.42
C LYS A 195 9.37 -16.66 -0.25
N THR A 196 10.11 -16.06 0.68
CA THR A 196 9.56 -15.31 1.81
C THR A 196 8.84 -14.06 1.32
N LEU A 197 9.42 -13.35 0.35
CA LEU A 197 8.80 -12.18 -0.28
C LEU A 197 7.46 -12.57 -0.94
N LEU A 198 7.46 -13.63 -1.75
CA LEU A 198 6.25 -14.11 -2.44
C LEU A 198 5.20 -14.60 -1.44
N LEU A 199 5.59 -15.43 -0.45
CA LEU A 199 4.66 -15.96 0.54
C LEU A 199 3.98 -14.84 1.31
N HIS A 200 4.74 -13.88 1.84
CA HIS A 200 4.18 -12.79 2.64
C HIS A 200 3.48 -11.71 1.79
N GLY A 201 3.89 -11.52 0.54
CA GLY A 201 3.19 -10.67 -0.42
C GLY A 201 1.79 -11.21 -0.74
N LEU A 202 1.67 -12.50 -1.03
CA LEU A 202 0.42 -13.12 -1.46
C LEU A 202 -0.52 -13.46 -0.28
N THR A 203 0.02 -13.99 0.82
CA THR A 203 -0.80 -14.54 1.92
C THR A 203 -0.88 -13.66 3.16
N GLN A 204 0.06 -12.72 3.33
CA GLN A 204 0.20 -11.89 4.52
C GLN A 204 0.20 -12.73 5.82
N LYS A 205 0.80 -13.92 5.76
CA LYS A 205 0.77 -14.95 6.80
C LYS A 205 1.09 -14.41 8.21
N ARG A 206 2.02 -13.47 8.30
CA ARG A 206 2.44 -12.87 9.58
C ARG A 206 1.32 -12.07 10.26
N TRP A 207 0.32 -11.59 9.52
CA TRP A 207 -0.85 -10.93 10.11
C TRP A 207 -1.75 -11.88 10.89
N ARG A 208 -1.74 -13.18 10.56
CA ARG A 208 -2.51 -14.19 11.30
C ARG A 208 -2.05 -14.35 12.75
N ASP A 209 -0.84 -13.88 13.07
CA ASP A 209 -0.28 -13.91 14.42
C ASP A 209 -0.89 -12.81 15.31
N CYS A 210 -1.57 -11.80 14.72
CA CYS A 210 -2.34 -10.80 15.43
C CYS A 210 -3.71 -11.36 15.86
N GLU A 211 -4.30 -10.80 16.90
CA GLU A 211 -5.49 -11.31 17.56
C GLU A 211 -6.70 -11.51 16.63
N SER A 212 -6.94 -10.57 15.70
CA SER A 212 -8.12 -10.60 14.83
C SER A 212 -7.88 -11.28 13.48
N ARG A 213 -8.22 -12.57 13.40
CA ARG A 213 -8.25 -13.32 12.12
C ARG A 213 -9.22 -12.73 11.09
N THR A 214 -10.31 -12.12 11.55
CA THR A 214 -11.30 -11.49 10.68
C THR A 214 -10.70 -10.32 9.91
N ARG A 215 -9.88 -9.48 10.53
CA ARG A 215 -9.19 -8.37 9.85
C ARG A 215 -8.21 -8.88 8.80
N TRP A 216 -7.45 -9.94 9.11
CA TRP A 216 -6.57 -10.58 8.14
C TRP A 216 -7.36 -11.10 6.92
N LEU A 217 -8.50 -11.78 7.15
CA LEU A 217 -9.34 -12.30 6.07
C LEU A 217 -9.92 -11.17 5.19
N LYS A 218 -10.46 -10.11 5.80
CA LYS A 218 -10.98 -8.94 5.06
C LYS A 218 -9.88 -8.31 4.18
N HIS A 219 -8.68 -8.15 4.71
CA HIS A 219 -7.57 -7.60 3.95
C HIS A 219 -7.09 -8.56 2.85
N LEU A 220 -7.11 -9.87 3.09
CA LEU A 220 -6.78 -10.86 2.06
C LEU A 220 -7.80 -10.83 0.91
N LEU A 221 -9.10 -10.71 1.22
CA LEU A 221 -10.16 -10.51 0.22
C LEU A 221 -9.91 -9.22 -0.58
N LEU A 222 -9.58 -8.12 0.09
CA LEU A 222 -9.23 -6.86 -0.59
C LEU A 222 -8.07 -7.05 -1.58
N VAL A 223 -7.00 -7.73 -1.15
CA VAL A 223 -5.81 -7.97 -1.98
C VAL A 223 -6.13 -8.88 -3.17
N THR A 224 -6.89 -9.95 -2.97
CA THR A 224 -7.28 -10.83 -4.08
C THR A 224 -8.23 -10.16 -5.06
N GLY A 225 -9.18 -9.34 -4.57
CA GLY A 225 -10.08 -8.56 -5.42
C GLY A 225 -9.32 -7.59 -6.32
N TYR A 226 -8.45 -6.81 -5.72
CA TYR A 226 -7.65 -5.82 -6.46
C TYR A 226 -6.60 -6.49 -7.38
N ALA A 227 -5.98 -7.60 -6.97
CA ALA A 227 -5.06 -8.35 -7.82
C ALA A 227 -5.77 -8.94 -9.05
N THR A 228 -7.03 -9.40 -8.89
CA THR A 228 -7.88 -9.87 -9.99
C THR A 228 -8.16 -8.73 -10.98
N MET A 229 -8.52 -7.53 -10.49
CA MET A 229 -8.74 -6.37 -11.38
C MET A 229 -7.46 -5.93 -12.09
N PHE A 230 -6.33 -5.93 -11.38
CA PHE A 230 -5.03 -5.64 -11.96
C PHE A 230 -4.67 -6.63 -13.09
N LEU A 231 -4.93 -7.92 -12.87
CA LEU A 231 -4.73 -8.95 -13.90
C LEU A 231 -5.61 -8.70 -15.14
N PHE A 232 -6.87 -8.30 -14.95
CA PHE A 232 -7.75 -7.98 -16.06
C PHE A 232 -7.27 -6.77 -16.87
N VAL A 233 -6.86 -5.72 -16.19
CA VAL A 233 -6.44 -4.47 -16.84
C VAL A 233 -5.10 -4.63 -17.56
N VAL A 234 -4.10 -5.27 -16.92
CA VAL A 234 -2.74 -5.32 -17.48
C VAL A 234 -2.51 -6.50 -18.42
N VAL A 235 -3.17 -7.65 -18.17
CA VAL A 235 -2.87 -8.89 -18.92
C VAL A 235 -4.03 -9.35 -19.79
N LEU A 236 -5.26 -9.19 -19.32
CA LEU A 236 -6.46 -9.78 -19.93
C LEU A 236 -7.41 -8.73 -20.51
N LEU A 237 -6.95 -7.48 -20.74
CA LEU A 237 -7.83 -6.39 -21.16
C LEU A 237 -8.65 -6.72 -22.40
N ARG A 238 -8.02 -7.26 -23.44
CA ARG A 238 -8.69 -7.64 -24.70
C ARG A 238 -9.78 -8.70 -24.55
N TRP A 239 -9.69 -9.54 -23.49
CA TRP A 239 -10.73 -10.53 -23.17
C TRP A 239 -11.81 -9.98 -22.25
N PHE A 240 -11.51 -8.92 -21.53
CA PHE A 240 -12.42 -8.28 -20.60
C PHE A 240 -13.20 -7.14 -21.26
N GLN A 241 -12.52 -6.25 -21.98
CA GLN A 241 -13.12 -5.16 -22.75
C GLN A 241 -13.49 -5.69 -24.15
N THR A 242 -14.74 -6.03 -24.34
CA THR A 242 -15.30 -6.51 -25.63
C THR A 242 -16.66 -5.86 -25.86
N ASP A 243 -17.11 -5.66 -27.09
CA ASP A 243 -18.45 -5.14 -27.37
C ASP A 243 -19.53 -6.22 -27.18
N GLU A 244 -19.16 -7.49 -27.28
CA GLU A 244 -20.07 -8.59 -27.02
C GLU A 244 -20.45 -8.68 -25.53
N VAL A 245 -21.74 -8.72 -25.25
CA VAL A 245 -22.29 -8.98 -23.91
C VAL A 245 -22.26 -10.48 -23.63
N ARG A 246 -21.24 -10.94 -22.94
CA ARG A 246 -21.06 -12.35 -22.58
C ARG A 246 -22.11 -12.83 -21.58
N SER A 247 -22.34 -14.16 -21.52
CA SER A 247 -23.31 -14.74 -20.59
C SER A 247 -22.89 -14.49 -19.14
N PHE A 248 -23.86 -14.52 -18.20
CA PHE A 248 -23.59 -14.33 -16.75
C PHE A 248 -22.53 -15.29 -16.22
N TRP A 249 -22.51 -16.54 -16.68
CA TRP A 249 -21.60 -17.59 -16.24
C TRP A 249 -20.21 -17.53 -16.89
N HIS A 250 -19.96 -16.57 -17.76
CA HIS A 250 -18.63 -16.45 -18.38
C HIS A 250 -17.57 -16.12 -17.31
N PRO A 251 -16.39 -16.79 -17.32
CA PRO A 251 -15.36 -16.64 -16.27
C PRO A 251 -14.95 -15.18 -16.02
N THR A 252 -14.83 -14.37 -17.07
CA THR A 252 -14.45 -12.93 -16.91
C THR A 252 -15.51 -12.16 -16.14
N ARG A 253 -16.81 -12.47 -16.33
CA ARG A 253 -17.89 -11.81 -15.57
C ARG A 253 -17.90 -12.25 -14.11
N LEU A 254 -17.76 -13.55 -13.84
CA LEU A 254 -17.73 -14.09 -12.47
C LEU A 254 -16.56 -13.53 -11.67
N LEU A 255 -15.37 -13.48 -12.27
CA LEU A 255 -14.18 -12.89 -11.63
C LEU A 255 -14.32 -11.38 -11.44
N GLY A 256 -14.92 -10.66 -12.42
CA GLY A 256 -15.21 -9.23 -12.28
C GLY A 256 -16.21 -8.95 -11.15
N TYR A 257 -17.28 -9.75 -11.03
CA TYR A 257 -18.24 -9.63 -9.93
C TYR A 257 -17.62 -9.96 -8.58
N TYR A 258 -16.79 -11.02 -8.52
CA TYR A 258 -16.03 -11.34 -7.32
C TYR A 258 -15.17 -10.14 -6.88
N ALA A 259 -14.33 -9.64 -7.77
CA ALA A 259 -13.44 -8.53 -7.47
C ALA A 259 -14.21 -7.29 -6.99
N THR A 260 -15.26 -6.91 -7.72
CA THR A 260 -16.11 -5.76 -7.37
C THR A 260 -16.82 -5.95 -6.03
N ALA A 261 -17.40 -7.12 -5.78
CA ALA A 261 -18.11 -7.41 -4.53
C ALA A 261 -17.21 -7.33 -3.32
N VAL A 262 -15.99 -7.92 -3.38
CA VAL A 262 -15.06 -7.88 -2.25
C VAL A 262 -14.48 -6.48 -2.04
N LEU A 263 -14.19 -5.74 -3.11
CA LEU A 263 -13.71 -4.36 -3.01
C LEU A 263 -14.76 -3.44 -2.39
N LEU A 264 -16.01 -3.50 -2.85
CA LEU A 264 -17.12 -2.72 -2.28
C LEU A 264 -17.37 -3.11 -0.83
N TYR A 265 -17.44 -4.41 -0.52
CA TYR A 265 -17.66 -4.87 0.85
C TYR A 265 -16.60 -4.35 1.81
N VAL A 266 -15.32 -4.51 1.49
CA VAL A 266 -14.23 -4.15 2.41
C VAL A 266 -14.07 -2.63 2.53
N THR A 267 -14.26 -1.88 1.45
CA THR A 267 -14.17 -0.42 1.49
C THR A 267 -15.34 0.18 2.26
N VAL A 268 -16.57 -0.29 2.04
CA VAL A 268 -17.76 0.14 2.78
C VAL A 268 -17.61 -0.19 4.27
N ASP A 269 -17.23 -1.42 4.63
CA ASP A 269 -17.00 -1.81 6.04
C ASP A 269 -15.94 -0.91 6.70
N SER A 270 -14.85 -0.60 5.99
CA SER A 270 -13.79 0.27 6.49
C SER A 270 -14.21 1.72 6.64
N ILE A 271 -14.99 2.26 5.70
CA ILE A 271 -15.55 3.63 5.76
C ILE A 271 -16.50 3.74 6.95
N PHE A 272 -17.47 2.82 7.07
CA PHE A 272 -18.41 2.83 8.19
C PHE A 272 -17.72 2.60 9.54
N GLY A 273 -16.70 1.72 9.59
CA GLY A 273 -15.89 1.52 10.80
C GLY A 273 -15.24 2.81 11.27
N ARG A 274 -14.66 3.60 10.34
CA ARG A 274 -14.03 4.90 10.63
C ARG A 274 -15.04 5.96 11.04
N LEU A 275 -16.17 6.06 10.36
CA LEU A 275 -17.24 7.00 10.71
C LEU A 275 -17.79 6.74 12.12
N ARG A 276 -17.94 5.47 12.49
CA ARG A 276 -18.44 5.06 13.81
C ARG A 276 -17.37 5.00 14.89
N LYS A 277 -16.08 5.20 14.54
CA LYS A 277 -14.93 5.04 15.45
C LYS A 277 -14.96 3.75 16.26
N LYS A 278 -15.37 2.65 15.61
CA LYS A 278 -15.71 1.37 16.25
C LYS A 278 -14.52 0.69 16.94
N GLU A 279 -13.34 0.87 16.41
CA GLU A 279 -12.11 0.23 16.88
C GLU A 279 -11.04 1.30 17.10
N GLU A 280 -10.00 1.02 17.90
CA GLU A 280 -8.92 1.96 18.20
C GLU A 280 -8.28 2.53 16.93
N ILE A 281 -8.04 1.67 15.95
CA ILE A 281 -7.47 2.05 14.63
C ILE A 281 -8.36 3.01 13.82
N HIS A 282 -9.64 3.13 14.17
CA HIS A 282 -10.59 4.01 13.49
C HIS A 282 -10.69 5.39 14.15
N LYS A 283 -10.15 5.55 15.37
CA LYS A 283 -10.19 6.83 16.09
C LYS A 283 -9.23 7.86 15.49
N HIS A 284 -8.09 7.37 14.99
CA HIS A 284 -7.06 8.19 14.35
C HIS A 284 -7.03 7.89 12.86
N SER A 285 -7.22 8.89 12.02
CA SER A 285 -7.22 8.73 10.57
C SER A 285 -6.62 9.98 9.93
N ASP A 286 -5.54 9.78 9.23
CA ASP A 286 -4.93 10.80 8.38
C ASP A 286 -5.71 10.95 7.07
N LEU A 287 -5.53 12.08 6.34
CA LEU A 287 -6.18 12.29 5.05
C LEU A 287 -5.87 11.17 4.06
N SER A 288 -4.61 10.75 3.99
CA SER A 288 -4.17 9.65 3.11
C SER A 288 -4.88 8.32 3.38
N ASP A 289 -5.38 8.11 4.61
CA ASP A 289 -6.18 6.93 4.97
C ASP A 289 -7.59 6.98 4.36
N TRP A 290 -8.17 8.18 4.26
CA TRP A 290 -9.47 8.41 3.64
C TRP A 290 -9.38 8.41 2.12
N MET A 291 -8.39 9.08 1.54
CA MET A 291 -8.22 9.15 0.08
C MET A 291 -8.11 7.76 -0.53
N PHE A 292 -7.28 6.89 0.08
CA PHE A 292 -7.17 5.50 -0.33
C PHE A 292 -8.52 4.77 -0.38
N LEU A 293 -9.31 4.85 0.69
CA LEU A 293 -10.59 4.14 0.79
C LEU A 293 -11.63 4.70 -0.19
N ILE A 294 -11.70 6.03 -0.30
CA ILE A 294 -12.67 6.71 -1.16
C ILE A 294 -12.37 6.43 -2.63
N LEU A 295 -11.13 6.55 -3.06
CA LEU A 295 -10.75 6.30 -4.46
C LEU A 295 -10.99 4.84 -4.85
N LEU A 296 -10.65 3.89 -3.97
CA LEU A 296 -10.89 2.48 -4.25
C LEU A 296 -12.38 2.14 -4.27
N PHE A 297 -13.17 2.70 -3.34
CA PHE A 297 -14.62 2.56 -3.35
C PHE A 297 -15.23 3.11 -4.64
N LEU A 298 -14.85 4.33 -5.03
CA LEU A 298 -15.37 4.98 -6.24
C LEU A 298 -14.94 4.22 -7.50
N THR A 299 -13.72 3.70 -7.56
CA THR A 299 -13.27 2.86 -8.67
C THR A 299 -14.13 1.60 -8.81
N ALA A 300 -14.38 0.89 -7.71
CA ALA A 300 -15.24 -0.29 -7.74
C ALA A 300 -16.70 0.04 -8.07
N LEU A 301 -17.23 1.14 -7.52
CA LEU A 301 -18.61 1.60 -7.76
C LEU A 301 -18.80 2.04 -9.23
N THR A 302 -17.92 2.85 -9.75
CA THR A 302 -18.02 3.31 -11.16
C THR A 302 -17.81 2.16 -12.13
N GLY A 303 -16.96 1.18 -11.80
CA GLY A 303 -16.79 -0.03 -12.59
C GLY A 303 -18.05 -0.88 -12.68
N ILE A 304 -18.77 -1.09 -11.57
CA ILE A 304 -20.05 -1.83 -11.63
C ILE A 304 -21.17 -1.02 -12.29
N LEU A 305 -21.19 0.29 -12.13
CA LEU A 305 -22.15 1.16 -12.84
C LEU A 305 -21.91 1.13 -14.35
N LEU A 306 -20.64 1.20 -14.78
CA LEU A 306 -20.26 1.03 -16.17
C LEU A 306 -20.82 -0.28 -16.75
N HIS A 307 -20.62 -1.37 -16.02
CA HIS A 307 -21.14 -2.67 -16.43
C HIS A 307 -22.68 -2.71 -16.48
N ALA A 308 -23.36 -2.11 -15.50
CA ALA A 308 -24.82 -2.05 -15.46
C ALA A 308 -25.40 -1.24 -16.62
N PHE A 309 -24.84 -0.06 -16.93
CA PHE A 309 -25.29 0.76 -18.06
C PHE A 309 -25.03 0.07 -19.40
N ARG A 310 -23.91 -0.64 -19.53
CA ARG A 310 -23.64 -1.46 -20.69
C ARG A 310 -24.66 -2.59 -20.87
N LEU A 311 -25.06 -3.27 -19.78
CA LEU A 311 -26.10 -4.31 -19.84
C LEU A 311 -27.48 -3.76 -20.17
N ALA A 312 -27.77 -2.53 -19.79
CA ALA A 312 -29.01 -1.82 -20.11
C ALA A 312 -29.03 -1.25 -21.52
N ASP A 313 -27.90 -1.40 -22.24
CA ASP A 313 -27.70 -0.84 -23.58
C ASP A 313 -27.97 0.68 -23.63
N TRP A 314 -27.37 1.42 -22.68
CA TRP A 314 -27.47 2.87 -22.56
C TRP A 314 -26.17 3.54 -23.04
N PRO A 315 -26.06 3.94 -24.32
CA PRO A 315 -24.78 4.40 -24.87
C PRO A 315 -24.15 5.58 -24.13
N MET A 316 -24.85 6.73 -24.07
CA MET A 316 -24.30 7.94 -23.44
C MET A 316 -23.92 7.76 -21.96
N PRO A 317 -24.77 7.18 -21.07
CA PRO A 317 -24.37 6.88 -19.72
C PRO A 317 -23.15 5.96 -19.62
N THR A 318 -23.03 4.97 -20.51
CA THR A 318 -21.88 4.05 -20.55
C THR A 318 -20.60 4.78 -20.89
N TYR A 319 -20.59 5.63 -21.92
CA TYR A 319 -19.40 6.39 -22.33
C TYR A 319 -18.98 7.41 -21.27
N VAL A 320 -19.94 8.12 -20.67
CA VAL A 320 -19.66 9.08 -19.60
C VAL A 320 -19.07 8.38 -18.38
N ILE A 321 -19.68 7.29 -17.89
CA ILE A 321 -19.18 6.59 -16.70
C ILE A 321 -17.85 5.88 -16.98
N TYR A 322 -17.57 5.47 -18.22
CA TYR A 322 -16.29 4.94 -18.63
C TYR A 322 -15.16 5.98 -18.40
N VAL A 323 -15.36 7.21 -18.88
CA VAL A 323 -14.40 8.29 -18.69
C VAL A 323 -14.27 8.64 -17.22
N VAL A 324 -15.36 8.76 -16.48
CA VAL A 324 -15.36 9.04 -15.02
C VAL A 324 -14.62 7.94 -14.27
N HIS A 325 -14.82 6.67 -14.64
CA HIS A 325 -14.10 5.55 -14.03
C HIS A 325 -12.60 5.69 -14.20
N LEU A 326 -12.11 6.02 -15.39
CA LEU A 326 -10.69 6.22 -15.64
C LEU A 326 -10.14 7.50 -14.97
N MET A 327 -10.95 8.58 -14.90
CA MET A 327 -10.59 9.80 -14.16
C MET A 327 -10.42 9.55 -12.64
N ILE A 328 -10.94 8.45 -12.11
CA ILE A 328 -10.75 8.03 -10.71
C ILE A 328 -9.64 6.99 -10.60
N ALA A 329 -9.67 5.96 -11.44
CA ALA A 329 -8.73 4.83 -11.36
C ALA A 329 -7.29 5.23 -11.72
N VAL A 330 -7.08 6.03 -12.76
CA VAL A 330 -5.73 6.41 -13.21
C VAL A 330 -4.99 7.24 -12.17
N PRO A 331 -5.54 8.35 -11.62
CA PRO A 331 -4.84 9.10 -10.57
C PRO A 331 -4.61 8.26 -9.31
N MET A 332 -5.56 7.40 -8.91
CA MET A 332 -5.36 6.46 -7.81
C MET A 332 -4.11 5.59 -8.05
N LEU A 333 -3.94 5.03 -9.26
CA LEU A 333 -2.80 4.18 -9.58
C LEU A 333 -1.49 4.97 -9.68
N VAL A 334 -1.47 6.12 -10.34
CA VAL A 334 -0.24 6.87 -10.63
C VAL A 334 0.26 7.65 -9.42
N VAL A 335 -0.64 8.15 -8.56
CA VAL A 335 -0.30 9.00 -7.42
C VAL A 335 -0.24 8.17 -6.14
N GLU A 336 -1.36 7.50 -5.77
CA GLU A 336 -1.48 6.86 -4.47
C GLU A 336 -0.64 5.58 -4.34
N VAL A 337 -0.51 4.79 -5.41
CA VAL A 337 0.21 3.53 -5.33
C VAL A 337 1.72 3.72 -5.10
N PRO A 338 2.45 4.54 -5.87
CA PRO A 338 3.88 4.70 -5.66
C PRO A 338 4.24 5.70 -4.56
N PHE A 339 3.42 6.71 -4.29
CA PHE A 339 3.78 7.85 -3.43
C PHE A 339 2.93 7.99 -2.18
N GLY A 340 1.73 7.40 -2.16
CA GLY A 340 0.78 7.44 -1.06
C GLY A 340 0.80 6.19 -0.19
N LYS A 341 -0.33 5.95 0.46
CA LYS A 341 -0.49 4.83 1.42
C LYS A 341 -0.32 3.45 0.79
N TRP A 342 -0.62 3.29 -0.50
CA TRP A 342 -0.51 2.00 -1.18
C TRP A 342 0.93 1.50 -1.35
N ALA A 343 1.94 2.33 -1.25
CA ALA A 343 3.33 1.92 -1.30
C ALA A 343 3.67 0.82 -0.26
N HIS A 344 2.85 0.68 0.81
CA HIS A 344 2.97 -0.42 1.76
C HIS A 344 2.82 -1.81 1.12
N LEU A 345 2.14 -1.92 0.00
CA LEU A 345 2.00 -3.15 -0.79
C LEU A 345 3.37 -3.78 -1.09
N LEU A 346 4.36 -2.95 -1.38
CA LEU A 346 5.73 -3.37 -1.68
C LEU A 346 6.63 -3.32 -0.45
N TYR A 347 6.54 -2.25 0.35
CA TYR A 347 7.44 -2.05 1.49
C TYR A 347 7.26 -3.09 2.60
N ARG A 348 6.04 -3.57 2.85
CA ARG A 348 5.81 -4.58 3.90
C ARG A 348 6.39 -5.95 3.57
N PRO A 349 6.09 -6.58 2.41
CA PRO A 349 6.75 -7.83 2.04
C PRO A 349 8.28 -7.68 1.99
N LEU A 350 8.78 -6.56 1.48
CA LEU A 350 10.21 -6.27 1.45
C LEU A 350 10.79 -6.19 2.87
N ALA A 351 10.10 -5.54 3.82
CA ALA A 351 10.55 -5.48 5.21
C ALA A 351 10.64 -6.87 5.86
N VAL A 352 9.66 -7.74 5.62
CA VAL A 352 9.70 -9.13 6.10
C VAL A 352 10.88 -9.87 5.49
N TYR A 353 11.09 -9.73 4.19
CA TYR A 353 12.20 -10.34 3.47
C TYR A 353 13.56 -9.90 4.03
N VAL A 354 13.81 -8.59 4.15
CA VAL A 354 15.10 -8.08 4.64
C VAL A 354 15.35 -8.42 6.12
N THR A 355 14.29 -8.48 6.94
CA THR A 355 14.39 -8.95 8.32
C THR A 355 14.83 -10.42 8.37
N THR A 356 14.18 -11.27 7.59
CA THR A 356 14.56 -12.70 7.48
C THR A 356 15.99 -12.88 6.98
N LEU A 357 16.43 -12.08 6.01
CA LEU A 357 17.81 -12.10 5.53
C LEU A 357 18.81 -11.76 6.63
N ARG A 358 18.55 -10.72 7.41
CA ARG A 358 19.41 -10.28 8.52
C ARG A 358 19.53 -11.38 9.57
N GLU A 359 18.40 -11.91 10.06
CA GLU A 359 18.35 -12.96 11.07
C GLU A 359 19.15 -14.20 10.64
N LYS A 360 18.93 -14.66 9.40
CA LYS A 360 19.63 -15.86 8.88
C LYS A 360 21.12 -15.62 8.62
N ALA A 361 21.48 -14.41 8.16
CA ALA A 361 22.88 -14.07 7.95
C ALA A 361 23.64 -13.91 9.27
N GLU A 362 23.01 -13.43 10.33
CA GLU A 362 23.57 -13.39 11.67
C GLU A 362 23.77 -14.78 12.24
N LYS A 363 22.77 -15.67 12.08
CA LYS A 363 22.86 -17.07 12.51
C LYS A 363 24.02 -17.81 11.82
N LEU A 364 24.15 -17.69 10.50
CA LEU A 364 25.26 -18.29 9.77
C LEU A 364 26.62 -17.79 10.21
N ARG A 365 26.71 -16.52 10.61
CA ARG A 365 27.98 -15.95 11.13
C ARG A 365 28.33 -16.47 12.52
N SER A 366 27.32 -16.63 13.41
CA SER A 366 27.54 -17.19 14.75
C SER A 366 27.96 -18.65 14.67
N GLU A 367 27.29 -19.46 13.85
CA GLU A 367 27.62 -20.87 13.64
C GLU A 367 29.05 -21.05 13.09
N GLY A 368 29.44 -20.27 12.06
CA GLY A 368 30.79 -20.31 11.53
C GLY A 368 31.88 -19.77 12.48
N ALA A 369 31.54 -18.88 13.39
CA ALA A 369 32.45 -18.43 14.44
C ALA A 369 32.66 -19.51 15.53
N ASP A 370 31.59 -20.22 15.89
CA ASP A 370 31.65 -21.31 16.86
C ASP A 370 32.45 -22.53 16.32
N GLU A 371 32.26 -22.88 15.03
CA GLU A 371 33.04 -23.91 14.38
C GLU A 371 34.56 -23.58 14.33
N THR A 372 34.90 -22.31 14.04
CA THR A 372 36.29 -21.87 14.03
C THR A 372 36.90 -21.83 15.44
N ALA A 373 36.12 -21.50 16.46
CA ALA A 373 36.56 -21.49 17.86
C ALA A 373 36.75 -22.93 18.43
N GLN A 374 35.97 -23.90 17.94
CA GLN A 374 36.12 -25.31 18.34
C GLN A 374 37.29 -26.01 17.60
N ALA A 375 37.71 -25.50 16.44
CA ALA A 375 38.81 -26.04 15.65
C ALA A 375 40.18 -25.46 16.02
N ALA A 376 40.23 -24.42 16.85
CA ALA A 376 41.44 -23.77 17.38
C ALA A 376 41.75 -24.21 18.80
#